data_3980abffb15b442b4c83f5af2a734fcb
#
_entry.id   3980abffb15b442b4c83f5af2a734fcb
#
_cell.length_a   1.000
_cell.length_b   1.000
_cell.length_c   1.000
_cell.angle_alpha   90.00
_cell.angle_beta   90.00
_cell.angle_gamma   90.00
#
_symmetry.space_group_name_H-M   'P 1'
#
loop_
_entity.id
_entity.type
_entity.pdbx_description
1 polymer ?
#
loop_
_entity_poly.entity_id
_entity_poly.type
_entity_poly.pdbx_seq_one_letter_code
_entity_poly.pdbx_strand_id
1 'polypeptide(L)'
;MANVLVVAEFGEGKLKKTTHSAITFAETVAKGSNGSFSILLIGGGAKAASTELAAFGAAKVLVADDAGLANYVAERYSPTVVATAKTGFDVVVTAAGAFGKDLMPRVAAALGAGYATDISSVKVDGAKLTYKRPMFAGNAYGYCEITTPIHVVTVRQSEFAPAQPKGGNSPVEAIPVAPPSTGADRVTFVSLDQVKNERPELTEASVVVSGGRALKERFKEVLDPLADALGAAVGASRAACDAGYAPSDLQVGQTGKVVAPKLYFAIGISGAIQHLAGMKGSKVIVAVNKDAEAPIFQVADYGLVADLFQAVPELVTEIKKRKAG
;
A
#
# COMPACT_ATOMS: atom_id res chain seq x y z
N MET A 1 -0.31 -22.79 16.97
CA MET A 1 0.87 -22.12 16.37
C MET A 1 0.51 -21.79 14.94
N ALA A 2 0.77 -20.58 14.49
CA ALA A 2 0.53 -20.21 13.10
C ALA A 2 1.84 -19.78 12.44
N ASN A 3 2.18 -20.42 11.33
CA ASN A 3 3.33 -20.08 10.50
C ASN A 3 2.89 -19.15 9.39
N VAL A 4 3.45 -17.95 9.36
CA VAL A 4 3.05 -16.89 8.42
C VAL A 4 4.09 -16.74 7.31
N LEU A 5 3.64 -16.76 6.05
CA LEU A 5 4.43 -16.42 4.87
C LEU A 5 4.13 -14.99 4.44
N VAL A 6 5.08 -14.10 4.58
CA VAL A 6 5.01 -12.75 4.03
C VAL A 6 5.52 -12.78 2.58
N VAL A 7 4.68 -12.41 1.64
CA VAL A 7 5.10 -12.22 0.24
C VAL A 7 5.55 -10.77 0.07
N ALA A 8 6.85 -10.58 -0.08
CA ALA A 8 7.45 -9.26 -0.22
C ALA A 8 7.18 -8.68 -1.61
N GLU A 9 6.81 -7.41 -1.68
CA GLU A 9 6.69 -6.68 -2.93
C GLU A 9 8.07 -6.16 -3.34
N PHE A 10 8.57 -6.64 -4.48
CA PHE A 10 9.86 -6.30 -5.04
C PHE A 10 9.67 -5.86 -6.50
N GLY A 11 10.29 -4.77 -6.85
CA GLY A 11 10.24 -4.25 -8.21
C GLY A 11 11.34 -3.23 -8.46
N GLU A 12 11.84 -3.16 -9.69
CA GLU A 12 12.89 -2.22 -10.09
C GLU A 12 14.19 -2.35 -9.26
N GLY A 13 14.50 -3.56 -8.84
CA GLY A 13 15.69 -3.83 -8.01
C GLY A 13 15.56 -3.37 -6.56
N LYS A 14 14.37 -2.99 -6.09
CA LYS A 14 14.13 -2.46 -4.73
C LYS A 14 12.97 -3.15 -4.01
N LEU A 15 13.12 -3.30 -2.71
CA LEU A 15 12.03 -3.69 -1.82
C LEU A 15 11.08 -2.50 -1.64
N LYS A 16 9.78 -2.75 -1.79
CA LYS A 16 8.76 -1.74 -1.52
C LYS A 16 8.47 -1.68 -0.01
N LYS A 17 8.40 -0.48 0.54
CA LYS A 17 8.16 -0.24 1.99
C LYS A 17 6.81 -0.78 2.47
N THR A 18 5.84 -0.97 1.57
CA THR A 18 4.55 -1.62 1.83
C THR A 18 4.73 -3.01 2.47
N THR A 19 5.79 -3.73 2.12
CA THR A 19 6.16 -5.03 2.71
C THR A 19 6.31 -4.95 4.24
N HIS A 20 6.82 -3.83 4.77
CA HIS A 20 7.04 -3.68 6.20
C HIS A 20 5.73 -3.72 7.01
N SER A 21 4.61 -3.25 6.45
CA SER A 21 3.29 -3.37 7.10
C SER A 21 2.79 -4.82 7.14
N ALA A 22 3.09 -5.61 6.11
CA ALA A 22 2.79 -7.04 6.11
C ALA A 22 3.66 -7.82 7.11
N ILE A 23 4.91 -7.39 7.32
CA ILE A 23 5.79 -7.96 8.36
C ILE A 23 5.20 -7.69 9.76
N THR A 24 4.72 -6.48 10.05
CA THR A 24 4.07 -6.15 11.33
C THR A 24 2.86 -7.04 11.61
N PHE A 25 2.02 -7.29 10.59
CA PHE A 25 0.94 -8.26 10.72
C PHE A 25 1.47 -9.66 11.07
N ALA A 26 2.48 -10.12 10.33
CA ALA A 26 3.05 -11.46 10.54
C ALA A 26 3.67 -11.62 11.93
N GLU A 27 4.36 -10.61 12.44
CA GLU A 27 4.87 -10.56 13.82
C GLU A 27 3.74 -10.65 14.85
N THR A 28 2.64 -9.91 14.62
CA THR A 28 1.47 -9.91 15.50
C THR A 28 0.85 -11.30 15.58
N VAL A 29 0.66 -11.97 14.43
CA VAL A 29 0.10 -13.32 14.36
C VAL A 29 1.06 -14.33 14.98
N ALA A 30 2.33 -14.31 14.60
CA ALA A 30 3.34 -15.23 15.13
C ALA A 30 3.44 -15.14 16.66
N LYS A 31 3.53 -13.90 17.19
CA LYS A 31 3.59 -13.67 18.65
C LYS A 31 2.33 -14.15 19.36
N GLY A 32 1.15 -13.84 18.86
CA GLY A 32 -0.13 -14.18 19.50
C GLY A 32 -0.48 -15.65 19.44
N SER A 33 0.06 -16.39 18.45
CA SER A 33 -0.18 -17.83 18.27
C SER A 33 0.98 -18.74 18.71
N ASN A 34 2.06 -18.18 19.25
CA ASN A 34 3.33 -18.89 19.52
C ASN A 34 3.90 -19.58 18.26
N GLY A 35 3.73 -18.97 17.11
CA GLY A 35 4.21 -19.44 15.82
C GLY A 35 5.45 -18.68 15.34
N SER A 36 5.65 -18.70 14.02
CA SER A 36 6.77 -18.01 13.36
C SER A 36 6.31 -17.32 12.07
N PHE A 37 7.19 -16.49 11.49
CA PHE A 37 6.96 -15.99 10.14
C PHE A 37 8.23 -16.12 9.31
N SER A 38 8.05 -16.26 8.01
CA SER A 38 9.12 -16.23 7.01
C SER A 38 8.75 -15.24 5.92
N ILE A 39 9.74 -14.74 5.20
CA ILE A 39 9.54 -13.77 4.14
C ILE A 39 9.93 -14.43 2.82
N LEU A 40 9.04 -14.36 1.83
CA LEU A 40 9.27 -14.80 0.47
C LEU A 40 9.52 -13.61 -0.43
N LEU A 41 10.66 -13.59 -1.09
CA LEU A 41 11.08 -12.60 -2.07
C LEU A 41 11.17 -13.26 -3.44
N ILE A 42 10.43 -12.73 -4.43
CA ILE A 42 10.35 -13.24 -5.80
C ILE A 42 10.71 -12.13 -6.78
N GLY A 43 11.59 -12.42 -7.75
CA GLY A 43 11.90 -11.45 -8.81
C GLY A 43 13.24 -11.71 -9.48
N GLY A 44 13.50 -11.01 -10.58
CA GLY A 44 14.83 -10.97 -11.17
C GLY A 44 15.74 -10.04 -10.37
N GLY A 45 16.90 -10.57 -9.89
CA GLY A 45 17.82 -9.85 -9.02
C GLY A 45 17.37 -9.75 -7.55
N ALA A 46 16.37 -10.53 -7.15
CA ALA A 46 15.79 -10.53 -5.80
C ALA A 46 16.83 -10.84 -4.71
N LYS A 47 17.84 -11.65 -5.02
CA LYS A 47 18.90 -12.01 -4.07
C LYS A 47 19.63 -10.80 -3.47
N ALA A 48 19.79 -9.73 -4.24
CA ALA A 48 20.47 -8.52 -3.75
C ALA A 48 19.68 -7.82 -2.63
N ALA A 49 18.36 -7.87 -2.67
CA ALA A 49 17.48 -7.24 -1.66
C ALA A 49 17.23 -8.12 -0.42
N SER A 50 17.62 -9.39 -0.45
CA SER A 50 17.35 -10.34 0.65
C SER A 50 18.04 -9.98 1.95
N THR A 51 19.21 -9.34 1.89
CA THR A 51 19.99 -8.89 3.05
C THR A 51 19.24 -7.87 3.89
N GLU A 52 18.47 -6.97 3.25
CA GLU A 52 17.62 -6.00 3.95
C GLU A 52 16.56 -6.73 4.76
N LEU A 53 15.92 -7.75 4.18
CA LEU A 53 14.86 -8.52 4.83
C LEU A 53 15.36 -9.41 5.98
N ALA A 54 16.62 -9.80 5.97
CA ALA A 54 17.22 -10.61 7.03
C ALA A 54 17.24 -9.90 8.39
N ALA A 55 17.16 -8.57 8.41
CA ALA A 55 17.18 -7.77 9.64
C ALA A 55 15.85 -7.73 10.41
N PHE A 56 14.75 -8.28 9.87
CA PHE A 56 13.40 -8.17 10.47
C PHE A 56 13.05 -9.29 11.45
N GLY A 57 13.97 -10.24 11.73
CA GLY A 57 13.73 -11.31 12.71
C GLY A 57 12.78 -12.41 12.22
N ALA A 58 12.66 -12.60 10.91
CA ALA A 58 11.97 -13.74 10.34
C ALA A 58 12.70 -15.07 10.65
N ALA A 59 11.98 -16.18 10.69
CA ALA A 59 12.60 -17.51 10.83
C ALA A 59 13.56 -17.77 9.67
N LYS A 60 13.18 -17.34 8.45
CA LYS A 60 14.02 -17.37 7.26
C LYS A 60 13.50 -16.40 6.18
N VAL A 61 14.38 -16.03 5.28
CA VAL A 61 14.05 -15.31 4.03
C VAL A 61 14.25 -16.29 2.87
N LEU A 62 13.16 -16.59 2.17
CA LEU A 62 13.11 -17.49 1.02
C LEU A 62 13.23 -16.65 -0.25
N VAL A 63 14.15 -16.98 -1.13
CA VAL A 63 14.46 -16.18 -2.33
C VAL A 63 14.27 -17.03 -3.58
N ALA A 64 13.31 -16.63 -4.41
CA ALA A 64 13.10 -17.15 -5.75
C ALA A 64 13.62 -16.11 -6.76
N ASP A 65 14.88 -16.22 -7.14
CA ASP A 65 15.56 -15.29 -8.04
C ASP A 65 15.70 -15.90 -9.42
N ASP A 66 15.01 -15.32 -10.41
CA ASP A 66 15.05 -15.75 -11.80
C ASP A 66 14.86 -14.57 -12.75
N ALA A 67 15.67 -14.47 -13.79
CA ALA A 67 15.62 -13.40 -14.78
C ALA A 67 14.24 -13.30 -15.48
N GLY A 68 13.54 -14.45 -15.66
CA GLY A 68 12.20 -14.48 -16.22
C GLY A 68 11.11 -13.85 -15.34
N LEU A 69 11.46 -13.50 -14.08
CA LEU A 69 10.60 -12.83 -13.12
C LEU A 69 11.01 -11.36 -12.90
N ALA A 70 11.82 -10.78 -13.79
CA ALA A 70 12.24 -9.38 -13.68
C ALA A 70 11.05 -8.41 -13.76
N ASN A 71 10.03 -8.76 -14.55
CA ASN A 71 8.78 -8.02 -14.64
C ASN A 71 7.65 -8.83 -14.03
N TYR A 72 6.89 -8.18 -13.16
CA TYR A 72 5.77 -8.82 -12.49
C TYR A 72 4.66 -9.22 -13.45
N VAL A 73 4.27 -10.50 -13.37
CA VAL A 73 3.08 -11.06 -13.99
C VAL A 73 2.50 -12.10 -13.01
N ALA A 74 1.24 -11.92 -12.60
CA ALA A 74 0.62 -12.74 -11.55
C ALA A 74 0.67 -14.26 -11.88
N GLU A 75 0.51 -14.62 -13.16
CA GLU A 75 0.57 -15.99 -13.67
C GLU A 75 1.94 -16.65 -13.48
N ARG A 76 3.00 -15.85 -13.40
CA ARG A 76 4.38 -16.35 -13.21
C ARG A 76 4.79 -16.36 -11.74
N TYR A 77 4.24 -15.43 -10.93
CA TYR A 77 4.56 -15.31 -9.51
C TYR A 77 3.75 -16.26 -8.64
N SER A 78 2.43 -16.38 -8.90
CA SER A 78 1.52 -17.16 -8.06
C SER A 78 1.92 -18.62 -7.87
N PRO A 79 2.45 -19.38 -8.86
CA PRO A 79 2.85 -20.76 -8.64
C PRO A 79 3.93 -20.92 -7.57
N THR A 80 4.92 -20.02 -7.55
CA THR A 80 5.99 -20.04 -6.55
C THR A 80 5.45 -19.73 -5.16
N VAL A 81 4.53 -18.76 -5.02
CA VAL A 81 3.86 -18.48 -3.75
C VAL A 81 3.06 -19.70 -3.28
N VAL A 82 2.28 -20.32 -4.18
CA VAL A 82 1.47 -21.51 -3.87
C VAL A 82 2.34 -22.69 -3.44
N ALA A 83 3.42 -22.97 -4.17
CA ALA A 83 4.35 -24.05 -3.85
C ALA A 83 4.98 -23.82 -2.47
N THR A 84 5.44 -22.60 -2.20
CA THR A 84 6.02 -22.23 -0.90
C THR A 84 4.99 -22.33 0.23
N ALA A 85 3.76 -21.84 0.03
CA ALA A 85 2.71 -21.88 1.05
C ALA A 85 2.42 -23.33 1.50
N LYS A 86 2.45 -24.28 0.57
CA LYS A 86 2.21 -25.71 0.86
C LYS A 86 3.31 -26.39 1.67
N THR A 87 4.45 -25.75 1.92
CA THR A 87 5.54 -26.32 2.73
C THR A 87 5.34 -26.19 4.24
N GLY A 88 4.16 -25.77 4.70
CA GLY A 88 3.81 -25.70 6.11
C GLY A 88 3.47 -24.32 6.63
N PHE A 89 2.92 -23.45 5.78
CA PHE A 89 2.42 -22.13 6.17
C PHE A 89 0.89 -22.15 6.30
N ASP A 90 0.40 -21.56 7.38
CA ASP A 90 -1.02 -21.42 7.71
C ASP A 90 -1.61 -20.12 7.21
N VAL A 91 -0.78 -19.07 7.08
CA VAL A 91 -1.20 -17.75 6.63
C VAL A 91 -0.24 -17.23 5.56
N VAL A 92 -0.77 -16.75 4.45
CA VAL A 92 -0.02 -16.07 3.38
C VAL A 92 -0.48 -14.61 3.31
N VAL A 93 0.44 -13.67 3.45
CA VAL A 93 0.11 -12.25 3.58
C VAL A 93 1.00 -11.36 2.71
N THR A 94 0.40 -10.28 2.18
CA THR A 94 1.13 -9.13 1.61
C THR A 94 0.34 -7.84 1.87
N ALA A 95 0.89 -6.69 1.47
CA ALA A 95 0.16 -5.43 1.55
C ALA A 95 -0.98 -5.34 0.50
N ALA A 96 -2.05 -4.62 0.82
CA ALA A 96 -3.20 -4.41 -0.06
C ALA A 96 -2.94 -3.34 -1.14
N GLY A 97 -1.73 -3.27 -1.70
CA GLY A 97 -1.38 -2.48 -2.87
C GLY A 97 -1.86 -3.13 -4.18
N ALA A 98 -1.52 -2.54 -5.33
CA ALA A 98 -1.85 -3.09 -6.64
C ALA A 98 -1.31 -4.52 -6.81
N PHE A 99 -0.06 -4.76 -6.41
CA PHE A 99 0.58 -6.07 -6.40
C PHE A 99 -0.22 -7.10 -5.61
N GLY A 100 -0.57 -6.79 -4.34
CA GLY A 100 -1.29 -7.73 -3.49
C GLY A 100 -2.72 -7.99 -3.94
N LYS A 101 -3.40 -6.97 -4.46
CA LYS A 101 -4.78 -7.09 -4.96
C LYS A 101 -4.87 -7.92 -6.24
N ASP A 102 -3.82 -7.96 -7.05
CA ASP A 102 -3.73 -8.77 -8.25
C ASP A 102 -3.25 -10.22 -7.96
N LEU A 103 -2.18 -10.36 -7.17
CA LEU A 103 -1.56 -11.66 -6.90
C LEU A 103 -2.38 -12.54 -5.95
N MET A 104 -2.84 -11.99 -4.81
CA MET A 104 -3.35 -12.82 -3.72
C MET A 104 -4.69 -13.50 -3.99
N PRO A 105 -5.65 -12.94 -4.74
CA PRO A 105 -6.85 -13.66 -5.15
C PRO A 105 -6.54 -14.93 -5.98
N ARG A 106 -5.54 -14.84 -6.86
CA ARG A 106 -5.08 -15.98 -7.66
C ARG A 106 -4.42 -17.04 -6.78
N VAL A 107 -3.57 -16.62 -5.84
CA VAL A 107 -2.95 -17.53 -4.85
C VAL A 107 -4.04 -18.23 -4.01
N ALA A 108 -5.02 -17.49 -3.52
CA ALA A 108 -6.12 -18.05 -2.74
C ALA A 108 -6.91 -19.10 -3.53
N ALA A 109 -7.27 -18.79 -4.77
CA ALA A 109 -7.99 -19.72 -5.64
C ALA A 109 -7.17 -21.00 -5.91
N ALA A 110 -5.86 -20.87 -6.19
CA ALA A 110 -4.99 -22.00 -6.44
C ALA A 110 -4.72 -22.89 -5.21
N LEU A 111 -4.82 -22.31 -4.00
CA LEU A 111 -4.72 -23.04 -2.73
C LEU A 111 -6.07 -23.61 -2.26
N GLY A 112 -7.20 -23.22 -2.86
CA GLY A 112 -8.54 -23.47 -2.30
C GLY A 112 -8.72 -22.80 -0.95
N ALA A 113 -8.05 -21.68 -0.72
CA ALA A 113 -7.99 -20.99 0.55
C ALA A 113 -9.00 -19.83 0.63
N GLY A 114 -9.51 -19.58 1.83
CA GLY A 114 -10.28 -18.37 2.11
C GLY A 114 -9.40 -17.12 2.02
N TYR A 115 -10.01 -16.01 1.56
CA TYR A 115 -9.30 -14.75 1.32
C TYR A 115 -9.93 -13.58 2.07
N ALA A 116 -9.17 -12.97 2.98
CA ALA A 116 -9.52 -11.73 3.66
C ALA A 116 -8.71 -10.57 3.09
N THR A 117 -9.37 -9.72 2.29
CA THR A 117 -8.70 -8.60 1.61
C THR A 117 -8.78 -7.30 2.40
N ASP A 118 -7.69 -6.51 2.34
CA ASP A 118 -7.60 -5.13 2.83
C ASP A 118 -8.02 -5.01 4.31
N ILE A 119 -7.50 -5.95 5.14
CA ILE A 119 -7.82 -5.96 6.57
C ILE A 119 -7.17 -4.78 7.29
N SER A 120 -7.86 -4.25 8.29
CA SER A 120 -7.39 -3.14 9.13
C SER A 120 -6.83 -3.59 10.49
N SER A 121 -7.19 -4.79 10.94
CA SER A 121 -6.58 -5.40 12.13
C SER A 121 -6.83 -6.90 12.17
N VAL A 122 -6.09 -7.58 13.04
CA VAL A 122 -6.27 -8.99 13.33
C VAL A 122 -6.32 -9.18 14.86
N LYS A 123 -7.29 -9.96 15.33
CA LYS A 123 -7.34 -10.49 16.68
C LYS A 123 -6.85 -11.93 16.65
N VAL A 124 -5.88 -12.25 17.50
CA VAL A 124 -5.31 -13.58 17.64
C VAL A 124 -5.75 -14.16 18.97
N ASP A 125 -6.40 -15.31 18.92
CA ASP A 125 -6.84 -16.05 20.10
C ASP A 125 -6.42 -17.52 19.95
N GLY A 126 -5.20 -17.82 20.40
CA GLY A 126 -4.56 -19.10 20.12
C GLY A 126 -4.41 -19.36 18.63
N ALA A 127 -5.08 -20.39 18.12
CA ALA A 127 -5.08 -20.73 16.69
C ALA A 127 -6.15 -19.96 15.89
N LYS A 128 -7.07 -19.27 16.56
CA LYS A 128 -8.18 -18.57 15.92
C LYS A 128 -7.77 -17.16 15.54
N LEU A 129 -7.96 -16.80 14.26
CA LEU A 129 -7.68 -15.49 13.70
C LEU A 129 -8.99 -14.83 13.25
N THR A 130 -9.32 -13.69 13.85
CA THR A 130 -10.45 -12.86 13.42
C THR A 130 -9.95 -11.59 12.76
N TYR A 131 -10.33 -11.38 11.51
CA TYR A 131 -9.90 -10.26 10.69
C TYR A 131 -10.95 -9.16 10.68
N LYS A 132 -10.54 -7.92 10.98
CA LYS A 132 -11.37 -6.74 10.82
C LYS A 132 -11.08 -6.10 9.45
N ARG A 133 -12.10 -5.78 8.71
CA ARG A 133 -11.95 -5.11 7.41
C ARG A 133 -12.97 -4.00 7.21
N PRO A 134 -12.58 -2.88 6.59
CA PRO A 134 -13.52 -1.84 6.22
C PRO A 134 -14.41 -2.31 5.07
N MET A 135 -15.67 -1.91 5.15
CA MET A 135 -16.71 -2.17 4.15
C MET A 135 -17.38 -0.85 3.77
N PHE A 136 -18.05 -0.80 2.60
CA PHE A 136 -18.75 0.39 2.13
C PHE A 136 -17.89 1.67 2.20
N ALA A 137 -16.69 1.59 1.61
CA ALA A 137 -15.72 2.69 1.59
C ALA A 137 -15.29 3.17 3.01
N GLY A 138 -15.32 2.28 4.00
CA GLY A 138 -14.91 2.59 5.37
C GLY A 138 -16.02 3.11 6.27
N ASN A 139 -17.28 3.10 5.80
CA ASN A 139 -18.43 3.50 6.63
C ASN A 139 -18.85 2.41 7.62
N ALA A 140 -18.46 1.16 7.38
CA ALA A 140 -18.70 0.05 8.28
C ALA A 140 -17.46 -0.82 8.40
N TYR A 141 -17.36 -1.59 9.48
CA TYR A 141 -16.35 -2.60 9.67
C TYR A 141 -16.98 -3.97 9.81
N GLY A 142 -16.55 -4.91 9.00
CA GLY A 142 -16.89 -6.33 9.13
C GLY A 142 -15.79 -7.09 9.87
N TYR A 143 -16.19 -8.11 10.61
CA TYR A 143 -15.29 -9.09 11.20
C TYR A 143 -15.54 -10.42 10.52
N CYS A 144 -14.46 -11.08 10.09
CA CYS A 144 -14.56 -12.38 9.42
C CYS A 144 -13.49 -13.34 9.95
N GLU A 145 -13.81 -14.62 9.84
CA GLU A 145 -12.94 -15.74 10.13
C GLU A 145 -12.82 -16.57 8.86
N ILE A 146 -11.62 -17.06 8.60
CA ILE A 146 -11.39 -17.99 7.49
C ILE A 146 -11.41 -19.40 8.07
N THR A 147 -12.17 -20.28 7.46
CA THR A 147 -12.38 -21.66 7.92
C THR A 147 -11.53 -22.69 7.17
N THR A 148 -10.84 -22.26 6.11
CA THR A 148 -9.92 -23.12 5.37
C THR A 148 -8.59 -23.28 6.13
N PRO A 149 -7.83 -24.39 5.91
CA PRO A 149 -6.55 -24.60 6.61
C PRO A 149 -5.51 -23.50 6.36
N ILE A 150 -5.47 -22.97 5.15
CA ILE A 150 -4.59 -21.85 4.78
C ILE A 150 -5.44 -20.60 4.66
N HIS A 151 -4.99 -19.50 5.27
CA HIS A 151 -5.59 -18.19 5.13
C HIS A 151 -4.76 -17.33 4.18
N VAL A 152 -5.41 -16.69 3.21
CA VAL A 152 -4.77 -15.70 2.36
C VAL A 152 -5.27 -14.32 2.76
N VAL A 153 -4.35 -13.37 2.97
CA VAL A 153 -4.67 -12.08 3.56
C VAL A 153 -3.96 -10.95 2.83
N THR A 154 -4.63 -9.83 2.64
CA THR A 154 -3.93 -8.57 2.33
C THR A 154 -4.20 -7.54 3.42
N VAL A 155 -3.14 -6.84 3.85
CA VAL A 155 -3.20 -5.87 4.95
C VAL A 155 -3.25 -4.44 4.43
N ARG A 156 -4.11 -3.62 5.02
CA ARG A 156 -4.15 -2.18 4.73
C ARG A 156 -2.93 -1.51 5.34
N GLN A 157 -2.00 -1.08 4.52
CA GLN A 157 -0.71 -0.54 4.97
C GLN A 157 -0.83 0.64 5.95
N SER A 158 -1.90 1.44 5.87
CA SER A 158 -2.15 2.56 6.76
C SER A 158 -2.50 2.16 8.20
N GLU A 159 -2.97 0.93 8.39
CA GLU A 159 -3.43 0.41 9.68
C GLU A 159 -2.37 -0.43 10.41
N PHE A 160 -1.34 -0.83 9.70
CA PHE A 160 -0.21 -1.57 10.25
C PHE A 160 1.05 -0.72 10.15
N ALA A 161 1.54 -0.22 11.27
CA ALA A 161 2.76 0.57 11.31
C ALA A 161 3.93 -0.22 10.67
N PRO A 162 4.76 0.38 9.82
CA PRO A 162 5.86 -0.32 9.18
C PRO A 162 6.81 -0.95 10.20
N ALA A 163 7.08 -2.25 10.07
CA ALA A 163 8.07 -2.94 10.89
C ALA A 163 9.44 -2.25 10.78
N GLN A 164 10.15 -2.23 11.88
CA GLN A 164 11.51 -1.72 11.93
C GLN A 164 12.51 -2.89 11.97
N PRO A 165 13.69 -2.75 11.36
CA PRO A 165 14.76 -3.73 11.52
C PRO A 165 15.09 -3.96 12.99
N LYS A 166 15.26 -5.22 13.38
CA LYS A 166 15.55 -5.64 14.78
C LYS A 166 17.03 -6.00 14.98
N GLY A 167 17.85 -5.84 13.95
CA GLY A 167 19.26 -6.19 14.00
C GLY A 167 19.53 -7.71 13.97
N GLY A 168 18.56 -8.51 13.51
CA GLY A 168 18.73 -9.95 13.31
C GLY A 168 19.49 -10.27 12.03
N ASN A 169 19.89 -11.53 11.88
CA ASN A 169 20.47 -12.07 10.64
C ASN A 169 19.71 -13.38 10.30
N SER A 170 18.47 -13.23 9.84
CA SER A 170 17.65 -14.38 9.43
C SER A 170 18.33 -15.16 8.30
N PRO A 171 18.35 -16.51 8.34
CA PRO A 171 18.89 -17.32 7.25
C PRO A 171 18.23 -16.98 5.91
N VAL A 172 19.05 -16.80 4.88
CA VAL A 172 18.60 -16.58 3.51
C VAL A 172 18.74 -17.88 2.73
N GLU A 173 17.62 -18.42 2.25
CA GLU A 173 17.56 -19.68 1.52
C GLU A 173 17.08 -19.45 0.09
N ALA A 174 17.83 -19.91 -0.90
CA ALA A 174 17.37 -19.95 -2.28
C ALA A 174 16.34 -21.06 -2.47
N ILE A 175 15.22 -20.73 -3.09
CA ILE A 175 14.20 -21.72 -3.45
C ILE A 175 13.96 -21.76 -4.96
N PRO A 176 13.54 -22.91 -5.51
CA PRO A 176 13.24 -23.00 -6.94
C PRO A 176 12.01 -22.15 -7.30
N VAL A 177 12.07 -21.55 -8.48
CA VAL A 177 10.90 -20.94 -9.11
C VAL A 177 9.99 -22.05 -9.65
N ALA A 178 8.74 -22.03 -9.26
CA ALA A 178 7.76 -22.97 -9.78
C ALA A 178 7.40 -22.67 -11.25
N PRO A 179 7.09 -23.70 -12.06
CA PRO A 179 6.64 -23.49 -13.43
C PRO A 179 5.44 -22.53 -13.49
N PRO A 180 5.35 -21.69 -14.53
CA PRO A 180 4.22 -20.77 -14.71
C PRO A 180 2.87 -21.52 -14.71
N SER A 181 1.81 -20.86 -14.25
CA SER A 181 0.46 -21.44 -14.31
C SER A 181 -0.02 -21.58 -15.75
N THR A 182 -0.97 -22.50 -15.97
CA THR A 182 -1.62 -22.67 -17.27
C THR A 182 -2.19 -21.34 -17.75
N GLY A 183 -1.85 -20.96 -18.99
CA GLY A 183 -2.28 -19.71 -19.59
C GLY A 183 -1.35 -18.51 -19.31
N ALA A 184 -0.22 -18.70 -18.64
CA ALA A 184 0.80 -17.66 -18.46
C ALA A 184 1.40 -17.17 -19.78
N ASP A 185 1.34 -17.99 -20.82
CA ASP A 185 1.72 -17.67 -22.20
C ASP A 185 0.78 -16.67 -22.88
N ARG A 186 -0.43 -16.49 -22.35
CA ARG A 186 -1.42 -15.51 -22.85
C ARG A 186 -1.16 -14.09 -22.38
N VAL A 187 -0.28 -13.92 -21.40
CA VAL A 187 0.06 -12.62 -20.81
C VAL A 187 1.54 -12.36 -21.03
N THR A 188 1.85 -11.26 -21.72
CA THR A 188 3.22 -10.86 -22.00
C THR A 188 3.43 -9.45 -21.48
N PHE A 189 4.52 -9.24 -20.73
CA PHE A 189 4.96 -7.90 -20.38
C PHE A 189 5.42 -7.17 -21.66
N VAL A 190 4.87 -6.01 -21.93
CA VAL A 190 5.21 -5.20 -23.11
C VAL A 190 6.14 -4.06 -22.70
N SER A 191 5.66 -3.18 -21.84
CA SER A 191 6.43 -2.05 -21.33
C SER A 191 5.87 -1.58 -19.99
N LEU A 192 6.68 -0.86 -19.24
CA LEU A 192 6.29 -0.13 -18.05
C LEU A 192 6.70 1.33 -18.24
N ASP A 193 5.73 2.18 -18.53
CA ASP A 193 5.93 3.60 -18.64
C ASP A 193 5.70 4.23 -17.26
N GLN A 194 6.76 4.69 -16.64
CA GLN A 194 6.71 5.38 -15.36
C GLN A 194 7.16 6.82 -15.52
N VAL A 195 6.38 7.74 -14.99
CA VAL A 195 6.85 9.10 -14.78
C VAL A 195 7.84 9.06 -13.62
N LYS A 196 9.14 9.25 -13.92
CA LYS A 196 10.15 9.45 -12.86
C LYS A 196 9.79 10.71 -12.08
N ASN A 197 9.25 10.51 -10.90
CA ASN A 197 8.91 11.60 -10.03
C ASN A 197 10.05 11.77 -9.00
N GLU A 198 10.58 12.96 -8.87
CA GLU A 198 11.57 13.29 -7.82
C GLU A 198 10.94 13.34 -6.43
N ARG A 199 9.61 13.32 -6.36
CA ARG A 199 8.82 13.36 -5.11
C ARG A 199 8.70 11.96 -4.50
N PRO A 200 8.44 11.86 -3.19
CA PRO A 200 8.15 10.60 -2.52
C PRO A 200 6.99 9.86 -3.21
N GLU A 201 7.03 8.54 -3.20
CA GLU A 201 5.90 7.70 -3.62
C GLU A 201 4.65 8.05 -2.81
N LEU A 202 3.51 8.20 -3.49
CA LEU A 202 2.26 8.68 -2.89
C LEU A 202 1.80 7.78 -1.72
N THR A 203 1.99 6.47 -1.81
CA THR A 203 1.62 5.51 -0.79
C THR A 203 2.58 5.44 0.41
N GLU A 204 3.78 6.01 0.27
CA GLU A 204 4.84 5.97 1.29
C GLU A 204 5.13 7.34 1.91
N ALA A 205 4.55 8.40 1.33
CA ALA A 205 4.80 9.78 1.73
C ALA A 205 4.23 10.09 3.12
N SER A 206 5.01 10.77 3.95
CA SER A 206 4.54 11.26 5.24
C SER A 206 3.67 12.51 5.14
N VAL A 207 3.77 13.24 4.03
CA VAL A 207 2.94 14.40 3.70
C VAL A 207 2.41 14.23 2.27
N VAL A 208 1.12 14.45 2.08
CA VAL A 208 0.48 14.42 0.77
C VAL A 208 -0.27 15.72 0.53
N VAL A 209 -0.04 16.32 -0.63
CA VAL A 209 -0.81 17.48 -1.13
C VAL A 209 -1.65 16.99 -2.30
N SER A 210 -2.97 16.96 -2.14
CA SER A 210 -3.88 16.40 -3.14
C SER A 210 -4.83 17.46 -3.69
N GLY A 211 -5.02 17.43 -5.02
CA GLY A 211 -5.81 18.41 -5.75
C GLY A 211 -7.12 17.87 -6.30
N GLY A 212 -8.14 18.71 -6.23
CA GLY A 212 -9.42 18.45 -6.85
C GLY A 212 -9.55 19.00 -8.28
N ARG A 213 -10.67 18.69 -8.94
CA ARG A 213 -11.01 19.20 -10.27
C ARG A 213 -11.11 20.74 -10.34
N ALA A 214 -11.31 21.40 -9.19
CA ALA A 214 -11.39 22.85 -9.11
C ALA A 214 -10.11 23.59 -9.55
N LEU A 215 -8.96 22.91 -9.49
CA LEU A 215 -7.66 23.44 -9.94
C LEU A 215 -7.54 23.58 -11.46
N LYS A 216 -8.29 22.76 -12.21
CA LYS A 216 -8.26 22.74 -13.69
C LYS A 216 -6.83 22.62 -14.23
N GLU A 217 -6.50 23.33 -15.29
CA GLU A 217 -5.18 23.36 -15.96
C GLU A 217 -4.05 23.88 -15.06
N ARG A 218 -4.40 24.60 -13.99
CA ARG A 218 -3.46 25.14 -13.00
C ARG A 218 -3.07 24.13 -11.90
N PHE A 219 -3.41 22.84 -12.09
CA PHE A 219 -3.20 21.79 -11.10
C PHE A 219 -1.75 21.77 -10.59
N LYS A 220 -0.78 21.68 -11.49
CA LYS A 220 0.65 21.66 -11.12
C LYS A 220 1.12 23.02 -10.61
N GLU A 221 0.72 24.12 -11.26
CA GLU A 221 1.11 25.47 -10.88
C GLU A 221 0.81 25.76 -9.40
N VAL A 222 -0.34 25.31 -8.91
CA VAL A 222 -0.79 25.57 -7.53
C VAL A 222 -0.22 24.54 -6.55
N LEU A 223 -0.18 23.25 -6.90
CA LEU A 223 0.19 22.21 -5.94
C LEU A 223 1.70 22.00 -5.81
N ASP A 224 2.45 22.14 -6.91
CA ASP A 224 3.88 21.84 -6.89
C ASP A 224 4.64 22.74 -5.90
N PRO A 225 4.42 24.08 -5.84
CA PRO A 225 5.10 24.91 -4.85
C PRO A 225 4.79 24.53 -3.40
N LEU A 226 3.55 24.09 -3.10
CA LEU A 226 3.15 23.64 -1.77
C LEU A 226 3.81 22.28 -1.44
N ALA A 227 3.80 21.37 -2.39
CA ALA A 227 4.43 20.08 -2.23
C ALA A 227 5.94 20.20 -2.04
N ASP A 228 6.62 21.06 -2.80
CA ASP A 228 8.07 21.34 -2.64
C ASP A 228 8.38 21.93 -1.28
N ALA A 229 7.58 22.92 -0.85
CA ALA A 229 7.77 23.53 0.46
C ALA A 229 7.65 22.53 1.61
N LEU A 230 6.88 21.44 1.43
CA LEU A 230 6.63 20.42 2.45
C LEU A 230 7.45 19.14 2.27
N GLY A 231 8.12 18.94 1.12
CA GLY A 231 8.71 17.64 0.74
C GLY A 231 7.63 16.57 0.55
N ALA A 232 6.47 16.97 0.03
CA ALA A 232 5.28 16.15 -0.04
C ALA A 232 5.14 15.41 -1.37
N ALA A 233 4.43 14.29 -1.36
CA ALA A 233 3.90 13.69 -2.57
C ALA A 233 2.67 14.48 -3.07
N VAL A 234 2.43 14.44 -4.39
CA VAL A 234 1.24 15.03 -5.00
C VAL A 234 0.22 13.94 -5.29
N GLY A 235 -1.02 14.17 -4.87
CA GLY A 235 -2.17 13.31 -5.16
C GLY A 235 -3.23 14.06 -5.95
N ALA A 236 -4.18 13.32 -6.51
CA ALA A 236 -5.29 13.88 -7.28
C ALA A 236 -6.61 13.18 -6.95
N SER A 237 -7.72 13.91 -7.06
CA SER A 237 -9.03 13.28 -7.06
C SER A 237 -9.29 12.59 -8.41
N ARG A 238 -10.12 11.54 -8.42
CA ARG A 238 -10.56 10.89 -9.66
C ARG A 238 -11.10 11.88 -10.68
N ALA A 239 -11.89 12.85 -10.23
CA ALA A 239 -12.45 13.87 -11.13
C ALA A 239 -11.40 14.80 -11.76
N ALA A 240 -10.24 14.98 -11.13
CA ALA A 240 -9.11 15.69 -11.71
C ALA A 240 -8.38 14.83 -12.74
N CYS A 241 -8.20 13.54 -12.48
CA CYS A 241 -7.61 12.58 -13.42
C CYS A 241 -8.49 12.37 -14.64
N ASP A 242 -9.80 12.13 -14.46
CA ASP A 242 -10.76 11.93 -15.55
C ASP A 242 -10.87 13.16 -16.46
N ALA A 243 -10.64 14.37 -15.90
CA ALA A 243 -10.59 15.63 -16.67
C ALA A 243 -9.23 15.90 -17.33
N GLY A 244 -8.24 15.03 -17.16
CA GLY A 244 -6.90 15.18 -17.75
C GLY A 244 -5.99 16.21 -17.05
N TYR A 245 -6.37 16.74 -15.88
CA TYR A 245 -5.57 17.71 -15.14
C TYR A 245 -4.43 17.06 -14.33
N ALA A 246 -4.55 15.78 -14.05
CA ALA A 246 -3.53 14.98 -13.38
C ALA A 246 -3.47 13.57 -13.98
N PRO A 247 -2.29 12.92 -14.02
CA PRO A 247 -2.18 11.55 -14.46
C PRO A 247 -2.84 10.57 -13.47
N SER A 248 -3.31 9.43 -13.98
CA SER A 248 -4.09 8.45 -13.20
C SER A 248 -3.30 7.79 -12.06
N ASP A 249 -1.98 7.73 -12.15
CA ASP A 249 -1.10 7.19 -11.11
C ASP A 249 -1.05 8.07 -9.85
N LEU A 250 -1.50 9.33 -9.93
CA LEU A 250 -1.67 10.22 -8.79
C LEU A 250 -3.05 10.10 -8.13
N GLN A 251 -3.95 9.27 -8.66
CA GLN A 251 -5.30 9.17 -8.12
C GLN A 251 -5.32 8.60 -6.71
N VAL A 252 -5.92 9.36 -5.78
CA VAL A 252 -6.23 8.94 -4.41
C VAL A 252 -7.72 8.61 -4.30
N GLY A 253 -8.06 7.44 -3.78
CA GLY A 253 -9.45 7.03 -3.60
C GLY A 253 -9.64 5.52 -3.61
N GLN A 254 -10.88 5.09 -3.59
CA GLN A 254 -11.29 3.69 -3.57
C GLN A 254 -10.73 2.88 -4.75
N THR A 255 -10.69 3.48 -5.93
CA THR A 255 -10.19 2.87 -7.17
C THR A 255 -8.77 3.30 -7.53
N GLY A 256 -8.19 4.20 -6.73
CA GLY A 256 -6.82 4.66 -6.84
C GLY A 256 -5.94 4.15 -5.71
N LYS A 257 -4.93 4.95 -5.36
CA LYS A 257 -4.06 4.66 -4.23
C LYS A 257 -4.75 5.01 -2.91
N VAL A 258 -4.56 4.16 -1.90
CA VAL A 258 -4.97 4.44 -0.51
C VAL A 258 -3.75 4.95 0.24
N VAL A 259 -3.89 6.11 0.84
CA VAL A 259 -2.81 6.82 1.55
C VAL A 259 -3.21 7.10 3.00
N ALA A 260 -2.23 7.14 3.90
CA ALA A 260 -2.44 7.55 5.29
C ALA A 260 -1.21 8.31 5.80
N PRO A 261 -0.93 9.48 5.23
CA PRO A 261 0.17 10.32 5.65
C PRO A 261 -0.05 10.88 7.07
N LYS A 262 1.01 11.42 7.66
CA LYS A 262 0.90 12.23 8.88
C LYS A 262 0.11 13.53 8.63
N LEU A 263 0.19 14.05 7.40
CA LEU A 263 -0.49 15.29 7.01
C LEU A 263 -1.00 15.18 5.57
N TYR A 264 -2.28 15.41 5.38
CA TYR A 264 -2.95 15.42 4.09
C TYR A 264 -3.58 16.77 3.80
N PHE A 265 -3.17 17.43 2.73
CA PHE A 265 -3.82 18.64 2.22
C PHE A 265 -4.83 18.27 1.12
N ALA A 266 -6.08 18.64 1.33
CA ALA A 266 -7.18 18.49 0.38
C ALA A 266 -7.50 19.85 -0.26
N ILE A 267 -6.91 20.13 -1.42
CA ILE A 267 -7.03 21.43 -2.11
C ILE A 267 -8.09 21.35 -3.20
N GLY A 268 -9.22 22.03 -2.99
CA GLY A 268 -10.34 22.03 -3.94
C GLY A 268 -10.98 20.66 -4.15
N ILE A 269 -10.92 19.79 -3.15
CA ILE A 269 -11.53 18.46 -3.14
C ILE A 269 -12.89 18.56 -2.46
N SER A 270 -13.92 17.95 -3.07
CA SER A 270 -15.28 17.97 -2.53
C SER A 270 -15.51 17.07 -1.31
N GLY A 271 -14.74 15.99 -1.20
CA GLY A 271 -14.96 14.99 -0.14
C GLY A 271 -15.97 13.90 -0.52
N ALA A 272 -16.06 13.54 -1.81
CA ALA A 272 -16.83 12.39 -2.23
C ALA A 272 -16.35 11.13 -1.50
N ILE A 273 -17.30 10.24 -1.14
CA ILE A 273 -17.04 9.04 -0.33
C ILE A 273 -15.93 8.15 -0.93
N GLN A 274 -15.83 8.10 -2.25
CA GLN A 274 -14.80 7.34 -2.95
C GLN A 274 -13.40 7.94 -2.74
N HIS A 275 -13.29 9.27 -2.63
CA HIS A 275 -12.03 9.93 -2.31
C HIS A 275 -11.66 9.73 -0.85
N LEU A 276 -12.64 9.91 0.05
CA LEU A 276 -12.45 9.71 1.49
C LEU A 276 -11.97 8.28 1.81
N ALA A 277 -12.45 7.28 1.09
CA ALA A 277 -11.99 5.89 1.24
C ALA A 277 -10.47 5.72 1.01
N GLY A 278 -9.87 6.62 0.23
CA GLY A 278 -8.43 6.60 -0.08
C GLY A 278 -7.56 7.43 0.87
N MET A 279 -8.13 8.33 1.72
CA MET A 279 -7.30 9.25 2.51
C MET A 279 -7.76 9.44 3.97
N LYS A 280 -8.92 8.93 4.35
CA LYS A 280 -9.50 9.12 5.71
C LYS A 280 -8.61 8.57 6.83
N GLY A 281 -7.67 7.65 6.53
CA GLY A 281 -6.67 7.16 7.49
C GLY A 281 -5.53 8.14 7.77
N SER A 282 -5.50 9.33 7.17
CA SER A 282 -4.49 10.37 7.44
C SER A 282 -4.59 10.85 8.88
N LYS A 283 -3.45 11.18 9.51
CA LYS A 283 -3.45 11.61 10.92
C LYS A 283 -3.98 13.02 11.12
N VAL A 284 -3.66 13.91 10.18
CA VAL A 284 -4.15 15.29 10.14
C VAL A 284 -4.60 15.59 8.72
N ILE A 285 -5.79 16.11 8.58
CA ILE A 285 -6.39 16.50 7.31
C ILE A 285 -6.64 18.02 7.33
N VAL A 286 -6.04 18.71 6.35
CA VAL A 286 -6.24 20.14 6.11
C VAL A 286 -6.99 20.32 4.81
N ALA A 287 -8.14 20.96 4.84
CA ALA A 287 -8.98 21.19 3.66
C ALA A 287 -9.06 22.67 3.28
N VAL A 288 -8.91 22.97 2.00
CA VAL A 288 -9.18 24.29 1.41
C VAL A 288 -10.23 24.13 0.34
N ASN A 289 -11.39 24.74 0.53
CA ASN A 289 -12.48 24.73 -0.46
C ASN A 289 -13.28 26.03 -0.34
N LYS A 290 -13.79 26.52 -1.46
CA LYS A 290 -14.66 27.72 -1.49
C LYS A 290 -16.09 27.44 -1.02
N ASP A 291 -16.52 26.19 -1.09
CA ASP A 291 -17.84 25.73 -0.67
C ASP A 291 -17.76 25.28 0.79
N ALA A 292 -18.39 26.05 1.69
CA ALA A 292 -18.42 25.79 3.11
C ALA A 292 -19.14 24.47 3.46
N GLU A 293 -20.06 24.03 2.60
CA GLU A 293 -20.86 22.81 2.78
C GLU A 293 -20.19 21.58 2.16
N ALA A 294 -18.97 21.72 1.61
CA ALA A 294 -18.26 20.60 1.00
C ALA A 294 -18.04 19.46 2.02
N PRO A 295 -18.41 18.21 1.71
CA PRO A 295 -18.28 17.08 2.63
C PRO A 295 -16.85 16.83 3.16
N ILE A 296 -15.81 17.35 2.49
CA ILE A 296 -14.42 17.26 2.96
C ILE A 296 -14.24 17.87 4.35
N PHE A 297 -14.98 18.93 4.67
CA PHE A 297 -14.90 19.59 5.97
C PHE A 297 -15.41 18.73 7.13
N GLN A 298 -16.24 17.71 6.85
CA GLN A 298 -16.72 16.79 7.89
C GLN A 298 -15.61 15.85 8.40
N VAL A 299 -14.52 15.70 7.64
CA VAL A 299 -13.39 14.83 8.00
C VAL A 299 -12.10 15.61 8.19
N ALA A 300 -12.08 16.91 7.92
CA ALA A 300 -10.92 17.75 8.07
C ALA A 300 -10.72 18.17 9.54
N ASP A 301 -9.48 18.06 10.03
CA ASP A 301 -9.09 18.61 11.34
C ASP A 301 -8.97 20.14 11.27
N TYR A 302 -8.57 20.66 10.12
CA TYR A 302 -8.48 22.10 9.83
C TYR A 302 -9.13 22.41 8.49
N GLY A 303 -10.06 23.33 8.48
CA GLY A 303 -10.77 23.77 7.28
C GLY A 303 -10.58 25.26 7.02
N LEU A 304 -10.29 25.61 5.77
CA LEU A 304 -10.26 26.99 5.30
C LEU A 304 -11.26 27.16 4.16
N VAL A 305 -12.32 27.95 4.41
CA VAL A 305 -13.29 28.34 3.39
C VAL A 305 -12.73 29.56 2.65
N ALA A 306 -12.09 29.32 1.50
CA ALA A 306 -11.43 30.37 0.74
C ALA A 306 -11.23 29.96 -0.73
N ASP A 307 -10.88 30.95 -1.56
CA ASP A 307 -10.38 30.69 -2.91
C ASP A 307 -8.97 30.07 -2.81
N LEU A 308 -8.84 28.85 -3.30
CA LEU A 308 -7.58 28.10 -3.29
C LEU A 308 -6.45 28.81 -4.07
N PHE A 309 -6.80 29.60 -5.09
CA PHE A 309 -5.82 30.31 -5.91
C PHE A 309 -5.20 31.51 -5.16
N GLN A 310 -5.83 31.99 -4.09
CA GLN A 310 -5.30 32.99 -3.17
C GLN A 310 -4.66 32.33 -1.94
N ALA A 311 -5.37 31.42 -1.30
CA ALA A 311 -4.96 30.82 -0.04
C ALA A 311 -3.69 29.95 -0.16
N VAL A 312 -3.53 29.17 -1.24
CA VAL A 312 -2.38 28.26 -1.36
C VAL A 312 -1.06 29.01 -1.54
N PRO A 313 -0.92 30.04 -2.39
CA PRO A 313 0.31 30.83 -2.47
C PRO A 313 0.70 31.53 -1.15
N GLU A 314 -0.28 32.04 -0.41
CA GLU A 314 -0.03 32.63 0.91
C GLU A 314 0.46 31.57 1.91
N LEU A 315 -0.16 30.39 1.91
CA LEU A 315 0.26 29.26 2.72
C LEU A 315 1.70 28.83 2.41
N VAL A 316 2.06 28.76 1.13
CA VAL A 316 3.44 28.45 0.71
C VAL A 316 4.43 29.48 1.24
N THR A 317 4.07 30.75 1.16
CA THR A 317 4.91 31.86 1.65
C THR A 317 5.15 31.75 3.15
N GLU A 318 4.08 31.51 3.93
CA GLU A 318 4.18 31.38 5.37
C GLU A 318 4.95 30.12 5.81
N ILE A 319 4.75 28.99 5.13
CA ILE A 319 5.52 27.77 5.39
C ILE A 319 7.01 27.98 5.16
N LYS A 320 7.39 28.61 4.04
CA LYS A 320 8.79 28.91 3.74
C LYS A 320 9.41 29.84 4.78
N LYS A 321 8.69 30.88 5.19
CA LYS A 321 9.12 31.80 6.23
C LYS A 321 9.40 31.11 7.56
N ARG A 322 8.50 30.22 7.99
CA ARG A 322 8.65 29.46 9.25
C ARG A 322 9.74 28.37 9.21
N LYS A 323 10.10 27.92 8.02
CA LYS A 323 11.22 26.96 7.85
C LYS A 323 12.59 27.64 7.80
N ALA A 324 12.63 28.93 7.47
CA ALA A 324 13.87 29.69 7.37
C ALA A 324 14.29 30.37 8.69
N GLY A 325 13.41 30.45 9.68
CA GLY A 325 13.66 30.94 11.03
C GLY A 325 13.61 29.84 12.05
#